data_053cada1cbe1ff226c11920f8b6ad9ab
#
_entry.id   053cada1cbe1ff226c11920f8b6ad9ab
#
_cell.length_a   1.000
_cell.length_b   1.000
_cell.length_c   1.000
_cell.angle_alpha   90.00
_cell.angle_beta   90.00
_cell.angle_gamma   90.00
#
_symmetry.space_group_name_H-M   'P 1'
#
loop_
_entity.id
_entity.type
_entity.pdbx_description
1 polymer ?
#
loop_
_entity_poly.entity_id
_entity_poly.type
_entity_poly.pdbx_seq_one_letter_code
_entity_poly.pdbx_strand_id
1 'polypeptide(L)'
;MPKPIYRKFIEVDRHQIWSVKWQNNGQPVVLLHGGLSHTAKWEKQILPAVAKTHQPFAYDRTAHGYTKVRAGYMHFDFQVNELINFLKTVVKKPAHIIGWSDGGNIGLLAAIKRPDLIKSLVGIGMNYTYDAGLSFDLNTVEASEEESANFVKMTGQDPKLLLEIKRKAFKVWESEPKLKLSNLAKIKCPVLVLAGDDEPFNSKMTFEMYEAIPNGRLAVVPGSSHFVIHEKSKLMQEIIKDFYKSLDFPITKMPNRRAKRQEKILRNS
;
A
#
# COMPACT_ATOMS: atom_id res chain seq x y z
N MET A 1 -12.31 5.11 -17.80
CA MET A 1 -11.33 4.25 -17.10
C MET A 1 -10.81 3.18 -18.03
N PRO A 2 -9.54 2.75 -17.92
CA PRO A 2 -9.01 1.69 -18.76
C PRO A 2 -9.78 0.39 -18.54
N LYS A 3 -10.02 -0.36 -19.62
CA LYS A 3 -10.63 -1.69 -19.50
C LYS A 3 -9.61 -2.67 -18.92
N PRO A 4 -10.00 -3.58 -18.03
CA PRO A 4 -9.11 -4.63 -17.59
C PRO A 4 -8.85 -5.62 -18.74
N ILE A 5 -7.59 -6.08 -18.84
CA ILE A 5 -7.22 -7.21 -19.70
C ILE A 5 -7.81 -8.49 -19.13
N TYR A 6 -7.74 -8.62 -17.80
CA TYR A 6 -8.38 -9.72 -17.09
C TYR A 6 -8.82 -9.31 -15.68
N ARG A 7 -9.82 -10.03 -15.20
CA ARG A 7 -10.23 -10.16 -13.79
C ARG A 7 -10.45 -11.65 -13.56
N LYS A 8 -9.53 -12.31 -12.87
CA LYS A 8 -9.57 -13.77 -12.70
C LYS A 8 -8.72 -14.23 -11.53
N PHE A 9 -8.94 -15.46 -11.11
CA PHE A 9 -8.02 -16.15 -10.22
C PHE A 9 -6.73 -16.51 -10.95
N ILE A 10 -5.59 -16.32 -10.26
CA ILE A 10 -4.26 -16.69 -10.72
C ILE A 10 -3.59 -17.44 -9.59
N GLU A 11 -2.84 -18.48 -9.93
CA GLU A 11 -2.04 -19.20 -8.94
C GLU A 11 -0.79 -18.43 -8.57
N VAL A 12 -0.65 -18.15 -7.26
CA VAL A 12 0.55 -17.58 -6.66
C VAL A 12 0.87 -18.40 -5.41
N ASP A 13 2.04 -19.02 -5.37
CA ASP A 13 2.46 -19.84 -4.24
C ASP A 13 1.43 -20.93 -3.86
N ARG A 14 0.96 -21.68 -4.86
CA ARG A 14 -0.06 -22.76 -4.73
C ARG A 14 -1.40 -22.29 -4.14
N HIS A 15 -1.71 -20.98 -4.26
CA HIS A 15 -2.97 -20.41 -3.82
C HIS A 15 -3.63 -19.62 -4.97
N GLN A 16 -4.96 -19.74 -5.08
CA GLN A 16 -5.74 -19.02 -6.08
C GLN A 16 -6.03 -17.60 -5.57
N ILE A 17 -5.35 -16.62 -6.14
CA ILE A 17 -5.47 -15.20 -5.79
C ILE A 17 -6.28 -14.48 -6.86
N TRP A 18 -7.32 -13.75 -6.49
CA TRP A 18 -8.06 -12.88 -7.38
C TRP A 18 -7.19 -11.72 -7.82
N SER A 19 -6.98 -11.57 -9.12
CA SER A 19 -6.12 -10.55 -9.69
C SER A 19 -6.76 -9.82 -10.85
N VAL A 20 -6.38 -8.57 -11.00
CA VAL A 20 -6.81 -7.67 -12.08
C VAL A 20 -5.59 -7.08 -12.75
N LYS A 21 -5.61 -7.03 -14.07
CA LYS A 21 -4.60 -6.34 -14.89
C LYS A 21 -5.31 -5.42 -15.87
N TRP A 22 -4.86 -4.17 -15.97
CA TRP A 22 -5.40 -3.22 -16.94
C TRP A 22 -4.46 -3.02 -18.12
N GLN A 23 -5.05 -2.57 -19.22
CA GLN A 23 -4.31 -2.38 -20.45
C GLN A 23 -3.45 -1.10 -20.39
N ASN A 24 -2.14 -1.27 -20.52
CA ASN A 24 -1.13 -0.25 -20.78
C ASN A 24 0.21 -0.95 -21.03
N ASN A 25 1.12 -0.30 -21.76
CA ASN A 25 2.48 -0.81 -22.04
C ASN A 25 3.56 -0.11 -21.21
N GLY A 26 3.18 0.75 -20.25
CA GLY A 26 4.11 1.43 -19.35
C GLY A 26 4.76 0.49 -18.33
N GLN A 27 5.58 1.07 -17.46
CA GLN A 27 6.18 0.33 -16.35
C GLN A 27 5.08 -0.25 -15.44
N PRO A 28 5.27 -1.46 -14.89
CA PRO A 28 4.27 -2.06 -14.02
C PRO A 28 4.10 -1.27 -12.71
N VAL A 29 2.87 -1.11 -12.29
CA VAL A 29 2.49 -0.60 -10.97
C VAL A 29 1.52 -1.58 -10.32
N VAL A 30 1.81 -2.00 -9.08
CA VAL A 30 0.93 -2.89 -8.30
C VAL A 30 0.18 -2.07 -7.27
N LEU A 31 -1.14 -2.21 -7.26
CA LEU A 31 -2.05 -1.54 -6.35
C LEU A 31 -2.40 -2.49 -5.20
N LEU A 32 -2.10 -2.07 -3.96
CA LEU A 32 -2.31 -2.85 -2.74
C LEU A 32 -3.38 -2.19 -1.87
N HIS A 33 -4.50 -2.87 -1.70
CA HIS A 33 -5.61 -2.39 -0.87
C HIS A 33 -5.29 -2.40 0.63
N GLY A 34 -6.06 -1.65 1.43
CA GLY A 34 -5.97 -1.60 2.88
C GLY A 34 -6.49 -2.87 3.58
N GLY A 35 -6.36 -2.92 4.90
CA GLY A 35 -6.90 -3.99 5.72
C GLY A 35 -8.42 -4.10 5.60
N LEU A 36 -8.97 -5.31 5.68
CA LEU A 36 -10.40 -5.60 5.56
C LEU A 36 -11.07 -4.95 4.32
N SER A 37 -10.28 -4.69 3.28
CA SER A 37 -10.69 -4.09 2.01
C SER A 37 -10.43 -5.05 0.85
N HIS A 38 -10.61 -4.62 -0.37
CA HIS A 38 -10.30 -5.37 -1.59
C HIS A 38 -10.17 -4.43 -2.79
N THR A 39 -9.61 -4.92 -3.89
CA THR A 39 -9.30 -4.12 -5.09
C THR A 39 -10.47 -3.28 -5.58
N ALA A 40 -11.67 -3.86 -5.70
CA ALA A 40 -12.83 -3.17 -6.28
C ALA A 40 -13.33 -1.98 -5.42
N LYS A 41 -12.97 -1.90 -4.13
CA LYS A 41 -13.37 -0.79 -3.27
C LYS A 41 -12.64 0.52 -3.58
N TRP A 42 -11.43 0.46 -4.15
CA TRP A 42 -10.60 1.67 -4.31
C TRP A 42 -9.95 1.83 -5.69
N GLU A 43 -10.03 0.83 -6.57
CA GLU A 43 -9.40 0.91 -7.90
C GLU A 43 -9.83 2.14 -8.69
N LYS A 44 -11.10 2.54 -8.58
CA LYS A 44 -11.66 3.70 -9.29
C LYS A 44 -11.02 5.03 -8.86
N GLN A 45 -10.64 5.11 -7.59
CA GLN A 45 -10.03 6.29 -7.00
C GLN A 45 -8.56 6.42 -7.39
N ILE A 46 -7.85 5.30 -7.62
CA ILE A 46 -6.41 5.32 -7.85
C ILE A 46 -6.01 5.18 -9.32
N LEU A 47 -6.75 4.41 -10.12
CA LEU A 47 -6.43 4.18 -11.52
C LEU A 47 -6.21 5.46 -12.35
N PRO A 48 -7.00 6.55 -12.19
CA PRO A 48 -6.77 7.77 -12.94
C PRO A 48 -5.39 8.41 -12.73
N ALA A 49 -4.71 8.09 -11.63
CA ALA A 49 -3.38 8.61 -11.36
C ALA A 49 -2.30 7.93 -12.23
N VAL A 50 -2.49 6.68 -12.63
CA VAL A 50 -1.42 5.86 -13.24
C VAL A 50 -1.79 5.20 -14.55
N ALA A 51 -3.06 5.02 -14.85
CA ALA A 51 -3.51 4.20 -15.96
C ALA A 51 -3.11 4.70 -17.35
N LYS A 52 -2.74 5.97 -17.52
CA LYS A 52 -2.24 6.52 -18.78
C LYS A 52 -0.74 6.30 -19.00
N THR A 53 0.03 6.08 -17.94
CA THR A 53 1.50 6.07 -17.96
C THR A 53 2.11 4.75 -17.51
N HIS A 54 1.38 3.96 -16.71
CA HIS A 54 1.84 2.71 -16.15
C HIS A 54 0.90 1.56 -16.54
N GLN A 55 1.41 0.34 -16.45
CA GLN A 55 0.59 -0.88 -16.55
C GLN A 55 0.11 -1.29 -15.16
N PRO A 56 -1.15 -1.04 -14.79
CA PRO A 56 -1.63 -1.38 -13.47
C PRO A 56 -1.91 -2.88 -13.31
N PHE A 57 -1.55 -3.39 -12.15
CA PHE A 57 -1.94 -4.68 -11.61
C PHE A 57 -2.54 -4.47 -10.22
N ALA A 58 -3.45 -5.32 -9.83
CA ALA A 58 -3.93 -5.43 -8.47
C ALA A 58 -4.26 -6.88 -8.14
N TYR A 59 -4.31 -7.19 -6.87
CA TYR A 59 -4.83 -8.46 -6.39
C TYR A 59 -5.51 -8.29 -5.03
N ASP A 60 -6.49 -9.13 -4.78
CA ASP A 60 -7.06 -9.25 -3.45
C ASP A 60 -6.15 -10.16 -2.64
N ARG A 61 -5.58 -9.62 -1.56
CA ARG A 61 -4.66 -10.35 -0.68
C ARG A 61 -5.37 -11.55 -0.05
N THR A 62 -4.64 -12.56 0.34
CA THR A 62 -5.21 -13.72 1.07
C THR A 62 -6.12 -13.26 2.20
N ALA A 63 -7.28 -13.86 2.34
CA ALA A 63 -8.37 -13.54 3.27
C ALA A 63 -9.09 -12.19 3.01
N HIS A 64 -8.91 -11.60 1.83
CA HIS A 64 -9.58 -10.36 1.44
C HIS A 64 -10.28 -10.53 0.08
N GLY A 65 -11.38 -9.79 -0.11
CA GLY A 65 -12.11 -9.78 -1.38
C GLY A 65 -12.52 -11.19 -1.82
N TYR A 66 -12.16 -11.56 -3.04
CA TYR A 66 -12.43 -12.86 -3.60
C TYR A 66 -11.40 -13.95 -3.20
N THR A 67 -10.27 -13.56 -2.64
CA THR A 67 -9.21 -14.51 -2.28
C THR A 67 -9.47 -15.16 -0.94
N LYS A 68 -9.57 -16.50 -0.95
CA LYS A 68 -9.89 -17.30 0.24
C LYS A 68 -8.76 -17.26 1.28
N VAL A 69 -9.09 -17.66 2.51
CA VAL A 69 -8.11 -17.80 3.60
C VAL A 69 -7.17 -18.99 3.36
N ARG A 70 -5.96 -18.90 3.89
CA ARG A 70 -5.02 -20.02 4.09
C ARG A 70 -4.18 -19.79 5.36
N ALA A 71 -3.46 -20.80 5.83
CA ALA A 71 -2.68 -20.70 7.06
C ALA A 71 -1.67 -19.53 7.03
N GLY A 72 -1.50 -18.84 8.14
CA GLY A 72 -0.54 -17.75 8.33
C GLY A 72 -0.89 -16.40 7.71
N TYR A 73 -2.03 -16.26 7.12
CA TYR A 73 -2.42 -15.22 6.16
C TYR A 73 -2.44 -13.76 6.65
N MET A 74 -2.54 -13.48 7.94
CA MET A 74 -2.79 -12.11 8.39
C MET A 74 -1.50 -11.33 8.70
N HIS A 75 -0.43 -11.99 9.15
CA HIS A 75 0.83 -11.34 9.49
C HIS A 75 1.47 -10.63 8.30
N PHE A 76 2.05 -9.46 8.54
CA PHE A 76 2.67 -8.67 7.46
C PHE A 76 3.80 -9.42 6.74
N ASP A 77 4.58 -10.25 7.45
CA ASP A 77 5.64 -11.03 6.78
C ASP A 77 5.07 -12.02 5.75
N PHE A 78 3.92 -12.66 6.05
CA PHE A 78 3.20 -13.48 5.08
C PHE A 78 2.75 -12.65 3.87
N GLN A 79 2.12 -11.50 4.10
CA GLN A 79 1.58 -10.64 3.05
C GLN A 79 2.68 -10.01 2.18
N VAL A 80 3.83 -9.70 2.76
CA VAL A 80 5.03 -9.25 2.03
C VAL A 80 5.57 -10.36 1.12
N ASN A 81 5.62 -11.61 1.61
CA ASN A 81 6.05 -12.74 0.79
C ASN A 81 5.06 -13.00 -0.35
N GLU A 82 3.75 -12.84 -0.12
CA GLU A 82 2.72 -12.93 -1.15
C GLU A 82 2.94 -11.86 -2.24
N LEU A 83 3.20 -10.61 -1.87
CA LEU A 83 3.55 -9.56 -2.83
C LEU A 83 4.82 -9.90 -3.62
N ILE A 84 5.87 -10.36 -2.95
CA ILE A 84 7.14 -10.75 -3.61
C ILE A 84 6.89 -11.87 -4.61
N ASN A 85 6.10 -12.86 -4.26
CA ASN A 85 5.75 -13.97 -5.15
C ASN A 85 4.88 -13.48 -6.32
N PHE A 86 3.92 -12.60 -6.08
CA PHE A 86 3.12 -11.96 -7.13
C PHE A 86 4.01 -11.18 -8.11
N LEU A 87 4.97 -10.39 -7.61
CA LEU A 87 5.93 -9.66 -8.45
C LEU A 87 6.77 -10.61 -9.32
N LYS A 88 7.24 -11.72 -8.76
CA LYS A 88 8.09 -12.69 -9.48
C LYS A 88 7.33 -13.51 -10.51
N THR A 89 6.11 -13.95 -10.20
CA THR A 89 5.39 -14.94 -11.01
C THR A 89 4.40 -14.31 -11.98
N VAL A 90 3.75 -13.21 -11.60
CA VAL A 90 2.70 -12.55 -12.37
C VAL A 90 3.22 -11.32 -13.09
N VAL A 91 3.85 -10.39 -12.38
CA VAL A 91 4.38 -9.15 -12.97
C VAL A 91 5.67 -9.40 -13.74
N LYS A 92 6.55 -10.26 -13.20
CA LYS A 92 7.83 -10.71 -13.80
C LYS A 92 8.85 -9.58 -14.06
N LYS A 93 8.70 -8.47 -13.37
CA LYS A 93 9.57 -7.28 -13.46
C LYS A 93 9.53 -6.51 -12.14
N PRO A 94 10.58 -5.73 -11.81
CA PRO A 94 10.47 -4.74 -10.75
C PRO A 94 9.34 -3.76 -11.03
N ALA A 95 8.57 -3.40 -10.00
CA ALA A 95 7.36 -2.61 -10.14
C ALA A 95 7.32 -1.41 -9.19
N HIS A 96 6.55 -0.41 -9.56
CA HIS A 96 6.08 0.63 -8.67
C HIS A 96 4.98 0.06 -7.77
N ILE A 97 4.91 0.51 -6.53
CA ILE A 97 3.86 0.10 -5.59
C ILE A 97 3.05 1.32 -5.19
N ILE A 98 1.73 1.19 -5.19
CA ILE A 98 0.82 2.14 -4.55
C ILE A 98 0.01 1.33 -3.55
N GLY A 99 0.18 1.62 -2.27
CA GLY A 99 -0.49 0.92 -1.19
C GLY A 99 -1.25 1.88 -0.29
N TRP A 100 -2.46 1.47 0.11
CA TRP A 100 -3.26 2.17 1.10
C TRP A 100 -3.28 1.39 2.40
N SER A 101 -3.03 2.08 3.54
CA SER A 101 -3.06 1.47 4.87
C SER A 101 -2.14 0.24 4.94
N ASP A 102 -2.63 -0.95 5.28
CA ASP A 102 -1.88 -2.22 5.22
C ASP A 102 -1.12 -2.40 3.89
N GLY A 103 -1.74 -2.03 2.76
CA GLY A 103 -1.07 -2.09 1.47
C GLY A 103 0.17 -1.20 1.40
N GLY A 104 0.15 -0.05 2.06
CA GLY A 104 1.30 0.84 2.23
C GLY A 104 2.38 0.21 3.11
N ASN A 105 1.97 -0.38 4.23
CA ASN A 105 2.87 -1.09 5.16
C ASN A 105 3.56 -2.28 4.48
N ILE A 106 2.82 -3.07 3.70
CA ILE A 106 3.36 -4.19 2.90
C ILE A 106 4.37 -3.67 1.87
N GLY A 107 4.04 -2.58 1.16
CA GLY A 107 4.96 -1.94 0.22
C GLY A 107 6.24 -1.45 0.88
N LEU A 108 6.14 -0.85 2.08
CA LEU A 108 7.27 -0.38 2.88
C LEU A 108 8.20 -1.53 3.30
N LEU A 109 7.62 -2.59 3.85
CA LEU A 109 8.35 -3.81 4.25
C LEU A 109 8.99 -4.50 3.04
N ALA A 110 8.30 -4.58 1.91
CA ALA A 110 8.84 -5.13 0.66
C ALA A 110 10.01 -4.32 0.12
N ALA A 111 9.95 -2.96 0.19
CA ALA A 111 11.04 -2.09 -0.22
C ALA A 111 12.31 -2.28 0.61
N ILE A 112 12.19 -2.68 1.88
CA ILE A 112 13.31 -3.04 2.75
C ILE A 112 13.82 -4.45 2.42
N LYS A 113 12.91 -5.43 2.31
CA LYS A 113 13.22 -6.85 2.16
C LYS A 113 13.75 -7.19 0.76
N ARG A 114 13.20 -6.56 -0.29
CA ARG A 114 13.54 -6.81 -1.71
C ARG A 114 13.63 -5.51 -2.51
N PRO A 115 14.64 -4.68 -2.21
CA PRO A 115 14.85 -3.40 -2.90
C PRO A 115 15.07 -3.55 -4.41
N ASP A 116 15.46 -4.73 -4.88
CA ASP A 116 15.61 -5.08 -6.29
C ASP A 116 14.27 -5.20 -7.05
N LEU A 117 13.17 -5.47 -6.33
CA LEU A 117 11.84 -5.62 -6.94
C LEU A 117 10.98 -4.35 -6.86
N ILE A 118 11.34 -3.37 -6.04
CA ILE A 118 10.52 -2.17 -5.79
C ILE A 118 11.18 -0.93 -6.40
N LYS A 119 10.54 -0.38 -7.43
CA LYS A 119 11.03 0.81 -8.16
C LYS A 119 10.69 2.12 -7.43
N SER A 120 9.53 2.21 -6.84
CA SER A 120 9.07 3.31 -5.98
C SER A 120 7.90 2.85 -5.14
N LEU A 121 7.61 3.59 -4.08
CA LEU A 121 6.45 3.38 -3.21
C LEU A 121 5.66 4.68 -3.06
N VAL A 122 4.36 4.62 -3.29
CA VAL A 122 3.38 5.58 -2.78
C VAL A 122 2.65 4.88 -1.64
N GLY A 123 2.92 5.29 -0.42
CA GLY A 123 2.26 4.77 0.78
C GLY A 123 1.25 5.78 1.29
N ILE A 124 -0.02 5.40 1.28
CA ILE A 124 -1.16 6.24 1.64
C ILE A 124 -1.66 5.79 3.00
N GLY A 125 -1.63 6.66 4.02
CA GLY A 125 -2.08 6.33 5.36
C GLY A 125 -1.35 5.12 5.95
N MET A 126 -0.04 5.03 5.78
CA MET A 126 0.79 3.93 6.30
C MET A 126 1.45 4.30 7.64
N ASN A 127 1.79 3.27 8.41
CA ASN A 127 2.55 3.38 9.64
C ASN A 127 3.76 2.41 9.62
N TYR A 128 4.84 2.74 10.31
CA TYR A 128 6.03 1.88 10.37
C TYR A 128 6.10 1.04 11.66
N THR A 129 5.31 1.39 12.65
CA THR A 129 5.22 0.67 13.93
C THR A 129 3.78 0.64 14.44
N TYR A 130 3.42 -0.40 15.17
CA TYR A 130 2.08 -0.61 15.70
C TYR A 130 1.71 0.37 16.84
N ASP A 131 2.71 0.85 17.61
CA ASP A 131 2.54 1.79 18.71
C ASP A 131 2.31 3.23 18.24
N ALA A 132 1.58 3.36 17.15
CA ALA A 132 1.25 4.61 16.49
C ALA A 132 0.15 5.44 17.17
N GLY A 133 -0.33 5.01 18.32
CA GLY A 133 -1.49 5.61 18.99
C GLY A 133 -2.82 4.98 18.60
N LEU A 134 -2.82 3.92 17.78
CA LEU A 134 -4.02 3.13 17.52
C LEU A 134 -4.39 2.31 18.75
N SER A 135 -5.66 2.36 19.12
CA SER A 135 -6.22 1.53 20.18
C SER A 135 -7.49 0.85 19.68
N PHE A 136 -7.56 -0.46 19.85
CA PHE A 136 -8.70 -1.26 19.43
C PHE A 136 -9.27 -2.03 20.61
N ASP A 137 -10.59 -2.00 20.78
CA ASP A 137 -11.26 -2.94 21.66
C ASP A 137 -11.68 -4.18 20.88
N LEU A 138 -10.93 -5.27 21.06
CA LEU A 138 -11.20 -6.53 20.37
C LEU A 138 -12.57 -7.14 20.73
N ASN A 139 -13.17 -6.74 21.85
CA ASN A 139 -14.50 -7.22 22.26
C ASN A 139 -15.62 -6.57 21.45
N THR A 140 -15.36 -5.38 20.87
CA THR A 140 -16.34 -4.67 20.03
C THR A 140 -16.24 -5.03 18.56
N VAL A 141 -15.33 -5.94 18.18
CA VAL A 141 -15.17 -6.36 16.78
C VAL A 141 -16.34 -7.24 16.39
N GLU A 142 -17.17 -6.71 15.50
CA GLU A 142 -18.37 -7.36 14.96
C GLU A 142 -18.29 -7.47 13.42
N ALA A 143 -19.11 -8.35 12.88
CA ALA A 143 -19.37 -8.43 11.45
C ALA A 143 -20.87 -8.19 11.24
N SER A 144 -21.23 -7.14 10.53
CA SER A 144 -22.63 -6.86 10.22
C SER A 144 -23.21 -7.93 9.28
N GLU A 145 -24.53 -8.01 9.22
CA GLU A 145 -25.22 -8.91 8.30
C GLU A 145 -24.86 -8.61 6.85
N GLU A 146 -24.77 -7.32 6.48
CA GLU A 146 -24.37 -6.89 5.14
C GLU A 146 -22.93 -7.30 4.81
N GLU A 147 -21.98 -7.08 5.73
CA GLU A 147 -20.58 -7.52 5.55
C GLU A 147 -20.51 -9.04 5.38
N SER A 148 -21.24 -9.78 6.19
CA SER A 148 -21.31 -11.24 6.16
C SER A 148 -21.90 -11.75 4.84
N ALA A 149 -23.01 -11.17 4.38
CA ALA A 149 -23.63 -11.50 3.10
C ALA A 149 -22.70 -11.21 1.92
N ASN A 150 -22.01 -10.07 1.93
CA ASN A 150 -21.02 -9.71 0.91
C ASN A 150 -19.82 -10.66 0.92
N PHE A 151 -19.33 -11.05 2.10
CA PHE A 151 -18.24 -12.01 2.24
C PHE A 151 -18.62 -13.39 1.63
N VAL A 152 -19.79 -13.90 1.97
CA VAL A 152 -20.30 -15.17 1.38
C VAL A 152 -20.44 -15.06 -0.14
N LYS A 153 -21.01 -13.95 -0.62
CA LYS A 153 -21.17 -13.71 -2.07
C LYS A 153 -19.84 -13.70 -2.83
N MET A 154 -18.79 -13.14 -2.21
CA MET A 154 -17.47 -13.02 -2.85
C MET A 154 -16.67 -14.31 -2.76
N THR A 155 -16.69 -15.00 -1.64
CA THR A 155 -15.77 -16.10 -1.34
C THR A 155 -16.41 -17.48 -1.39
N GLY A 156 -17.72 -17.56 -1.19
CA GLY A 156 -18.45 -18.82 -0.98
C GLY A 156 -18.07 -19.51 0.35
N GLN A 157 -17.43 -18.80 1.30
CA GLN A 157 -17.00 -19.34 2.58
C GLN A 157 -18.04 -19.08 3.69
N ASP A 158 -17.92 -19.82 4.82
CA ASP A 158 -18.78 -19.65 5.99
C ASP A 158 -18.72 -18.20 6.51
N PRO A 159 -19.85 -17.50 6.72
CA PRO A 159 -19.88 -16.13 7.21
C PRO A 159 -19.22 -15.97 8.61
N LYS A 160 -19.20 -17.00 9.44
CA LYS A 160 -18.49 -16.98 10.74
C LYS A 160 -16.98 -16.70 10.58
N LEU A 161 -16.40 -17.10 9.47
CA LEU A 161 -15.00 -16.87 9.18
C LEU A 161 -14.66 -15.37 9.04
N LEU A 162 -15.61 -14.53 8.62
CA LEU A 162 -15.39 -13.08 8.53
C LEU A 162 -15.04 -12.47 9.90
N LEU A 163 -15.76 -12.88 10.95
CA LEU A 163 -15.47 -12.39 12.30
C LEU A 163 -14.08 -12.82 12.78
N GLU A 164 -13.67 -14.05 12.48
CA GLU A 164 -12.32 -14.51 12.77
C GLU A 164 -11.26 -13.71 12.02
N ILE A 165 -11.49 -13.43 10.73
CA ILE A 165 -10.61 -12.60 9.89
C ILE A 165 -10.48 -11.20 10.50
N LYS A 166 -11.60 -10.56 10.86
CA LYS A 166 -11.60 -9.23 11.49
C LYS A 166 -10.80 -9.24 12.79
N ARG A 167 -11.06 -10.16 13.71
CA ARG A 167 -10.35 -10.28 14.98
C ARG A 167 -8.84 -10.52 14.78
N LYS A 168 -8.45 -11.34 13.81
CA LYS A 168 -7.03 -11.55 13.48
C LYS A 168 -6.38 -10.29 12.93
N ALA A 169 -7.07 -9.53 12.07
CA ALA A 169 -6.57 -8.28 11.54
C ALA A 169 -6.27 -7.28 12.68
N PHE A 170 -7.22 -7.08 13.59
CA PHE A 170 -7.05 -6.18 14.73
C PHE A 170 -5.89 -6.60 15.63
N LYS A 171 -5.73 -7.91 15.93
CA LYS A 171 -4.57 -8.40 16.69
C LYS A 171 -3.24 -8.13 16.00
N VAL A 172 -3.19 -8.22 14.68
CA VAL A 172 -1.99 -7.88 13.91
C VAL A 172 -1.71 -6.38 14.01
N TRP A 173 -2.72 -5.53 13.87
CA TRP A 173 -2.55 -4.08 13.98
C TRP A 173 -2.09 -3.60 15.37
N GLU A 174 -2.41 -4.35 16.45
CA GLU A 174 -1.90 -4.10 17.80
C GLU A 174 -0.44 -4.56 18.01
N SER A 175 0.13 -5.27 17.06
CA SER A 175 1.45 -5.87 17.23
C SER A 175 2.40 -5.68 16.05
N GLU A 176 1.90 -5.24 14.90
CA GLU A 176 2.67 -5.09 13.65
C GLU A 176 2.24 -3.81 12.90
N PRO A 177 3.13 -3.24 12.06
CA PRO A 177 4.54 -3.60 11.88
C PRO A 177 5.41 -3.19 13.08
N LYS A 178 6.66 -3.70 13.14
CA LYS A 178 7.66 -3.40 14.20
C LYS A 178 8.96 -2.87 13.59
N LEU A 179 8.88 -1.86 12.77
CA LEU A 179 10.07 -1.24 12.20
C LEU A 179 10.63 -0.15 13.13
N LYS A 180 11.93 0.09 12.98
CA LYS A 180 12.64 1.24 13.56
C LYS A 180 12.96 2.23 12.46
N LEU A 181 13.19 3.50 12.80
CA LEU A 181 13.60 4.52 11.83
C LEU A 181 14.87 4.11 11.06
N SER A 182 15.80 3.38 11.72
CA SER A 182 16.99 2.82 11.07
C SER A 182 16.69 1.78 9.99
N ASN A 183 15.53 1.13 10.02
CA ASN A 183 15.09 0.26 8.92
C ASN A 183 14.64 1.08 7.72
N LEU A 184 13.93 2.18 7.95
CA LEU A 184 13.46 3.10 6.90
C LEU A 184 14.63 3.77 6.18
N ALA A 185 15.72 4.07 6.90
CA ALA A 185 16.95 4.63 6.33
C ALA A 185 17.63 3.71 5.28
N LYS A 186 17.28 2.42 5.24
CA LYS A 186 17.80 1.44 4.26
C LYS A 186 17.04 1.43 2.94
N ILE A 187 15.90 2.09 2.86
CA ILE A 187 15.07 2.12 1.65
C ILE A 187 15.81 2.87 0.53
N LYS A 188 15.95 2.22 -0.61
CA LYS A 188 16.73 2.72 -1.75
C LYS A 188 15.88 3.46 -2.78
N CYS A 189 14.62 3.07 -2.94
CA CYS A 189 13.72 3.64 -3.94
C CYS A 189 13.09 4.97 -3.47
N PRO A 190 12.58 5.79 -4.40
CA PRO A 190 11.77 6.95 -4.07
C PRO A 190 10.49 6.53 -3.35
N VAL A 191 10.12 7.26 -2.28
CA VAL A 191 8.89 7.03 -1.52
C VAL A 191 8.10 8.33 -1.37
N LEU A 192 6.82 8.28 -1.72
CA LEU A 192 5.84 9.29 -1.34
C LEU A 192 5.09 8.81 -0.09
N VAL A 193 5.31 9.47 1.03
CA VAL A 193 4.51 9.33 2.26
C VAL A 193 3.33 10.28 2.12
N LEU A 194 2.14 9.73 1.91
CA LEU A 194 0.91 10.49 1.73
C LEU A 194 -0.08 10.14 2.85
N ALA A 195 -0.70 11.15 3.46
CA ALA A 195 -1.65 10.98 4.55
C ALA A 195 -2.75 12.04 4.49
N GLY A 196 -3.89 11.79 5.14
CA GLY A 196 -4.81 12.83 5.53
C GLY A 196 -4.23 13.65 6.70
N ASP A 197 -4.85 14.78 7.04
CA ASP A 197 -4.49 15.55 8.24
C ASP A 197 -5.21 15.09 9.49
N ASP A 198 -6.19 14.17 9.34
CA ASP A 198 -6.96 13.53 10.41
C ASP A 198 -6.80 12.00 10.36
N GLU A 199 -5.54 11.53 10.45
CA GLU A 199 -5.24 10.09 10.50
C GLU A 199 -5.49 9.52 11.89
N PRO A 200 -5.87 8.23 12.01
CA PRO A 200 -6.15 7.60 13.31
C PRO A 200 -4.88 7.34 14.14
N PHE A 201 -3.71 7.61 13.60
CA PHE A 201 -2.43 7.47 14.31
C PHE A 201 -1.73 8.81 14.47
N ASN A 202 -0.77 8.85 15.40
CA ASN A 202 -0.03 10.05 15.72
C ASN A 202 0.64 10.66 14.46
N SER A 203 0.30 11.91 14.15
CA SER A 203 0.85 12.64 13.00
C SER A 203 2.37 12.69 12.98
N LYS A 204 3.04 12.71 14.15
CA LYS A 204 4.49 12.64 14.28
C LYS A 204 5.08 11.45 13.53
N MET A 205 4.39 10.30 13.52
CA MET A 205 4.82 9.11 12.81
C MET A 205 4.97 9.33 11.29
N THR A 206 4.02 10.04 10.68
CA THR A 206 4.06 10.38 9.26
C THR A 206 5.30 11.22 8.93
N PHE A 207 5.62 12.20 9.77
CA PHE A 207 6.82 13.03 9.60
C PHE A 207 8.11 12.24 9.84
N GLU A 208 8.17 11.41 10.87
CA GLU A 208 9.34 10.56 11.16
C GLU A 208 9.65 9.60 10.01
N MET A 209 8.62 8.98 9.41
CA MET A 209 8.81 8.14 8.22
C MET A 209 9.42 8.94 7.06
N TYR A 210 8.83 10.10 6.75
CA TYR A 210 9.33 10.97 5.70
C TYR A 210 10.79 11.37 5.95
N GLU A 211 11.14 11.74 7.18
CA GLU A 211 12.48 12.17 7.52
C GLU A 211 13.51 11.03 7.46
N ALA A 212 13.13 9.84 7.90
CA ALA A 212 14.02 8.69 7.92
C ALA A 212 14.30 8.10 6.54
N ILE A 213 13.35 8.21 5.59
CA ILE A 213 13.51 7.64 4.24
C ILE A 213 14.41 8.55 3.38
N PRO A 214 15.55 8.07 2.85
CA PRO A 214 16.54 8.91 2.15
C PRO A 214 15.99 9.69 0.96
N ASN A 215 15.13 9.09 0.13
CA ASN A 215 14.42 9.73 -0.98
C ASN A 215 12.92 9.80 -0.67
N GLY A 216 12.60 10.24 0.54
CA GLY A 216 11.22 10.45 0.98
C GLY A 216 10.68 11.80 0.51
N ARG A 217 9.43 11.81 0.09
CA ARG A 217 8.59 12.99 -0.16
C ARG A 217 7.38 12.91 0.73
N LEU A 218 6.86 14.06 1.16
CA LEU A 218 5.71 14.13 2.06
C LEU A 218 4.57 14.88 1.37
N ALA A 219 3.38 14.35 1.50
CA ALA A 219 2.14 15.05 1.19
C ALA A 219 1.12 14.79 2.30
N VAL A 220 0.63 15.86 2.92
CA VAL A 220 -0.51 15.81 3.84
C VAL A 220 -1.68 16.50 3.17
N VAL A 221 -2.79 15.80 3.02
CA VAL A 221 -3.97 16.27 2.30
C VAL A 221 -4.95 16.90 3.30
N PRO A 222 -5.18 18.23 3.20
CA PRO A 222 -5.98 18.93 4.19
C PRO A 222 -7.47 18.55 4.10
N GLY A 223 -8.10 18.47 5.28
CA GLY A 223 -9.53 18.16 5.42
C GLY A 223 -9.85 16.74 4.95
N SER A 224 -8.99 15.78 5.25
CA SER A 224 -9.22 14.37 4.97
C SER A 224 -8.67 13.47 6.07
N SER A 225 -9.35 12.36 6.27
CA SER A 225 -8.99 11.31 7.21
C SER A 225 -8.15 10.21 6.56
N HIS A 226 -8.05 9.08 7.24
CA HIS A 226 -7.49 7.83 6.69
C HIS A 226 -8.14 7.39 5.36
N PHE A 227 -9.36 7.86 5.10
CA PHE A 227 -10.11 7.62 3.88
C PHE A 227 -9.85 8.67 2.78
N VAL A 228 -8.70 9.33 2.79
CA VAL A 228 -8.25 10.32 1.78
C VAL A 228 -8.46 9.84 0.35
N ILE A 229 -8.34 8.53 0.10
CA ILE A 229 -8.58 7.91 -1.21
C ILE A 229 -10.01 8.12 -1.71
N HIS A 230 -10.98 8.24 -0.82
CA HIS A 230 -12.39 8.48 -1.14
C HIS A 230 -12.76 9.96 -1.02
N GLU A 231 -12.31 10.61 0.06
CA GLU A 231 -12.69 11.98 0.41
C GLU A 231 -12.05 13.02 -0.51
N LYS A 232 -10.79 12.83 -0.89
CA LYS A 232 -9.99 13.77 -1.71
C LYS A 232 -9.32 13.09 -2.90
N SER A 233 -10.01 12.12 -3.53
CA SER A 233 -9.45 11.29 -4.58
C SER A 233 -8.81 12.07 -5.73
N LYS A 234 -9.41 13.18 -6.17
CA LYS A 234 -8.86 14.02 -7.26
C LYS A 234 -7.54 14.68 -6.87
N LEU A 235 -7.48 15.29 -5.68
CA LEU A 235 -6.26 15.94 -5.18
C LEU A 235 -5.14 14.91 -4.98
N MET A 236 -5.46 13.79 -4.36
CA MET A 236 -4.53 12.66 -4.22
C MET A 236 -3.98 12.18 -5.57
N GLN A 237 -4.84 12.05 -6.59
CA GLN A 237 -4.42 11.63 -7.93
C GLN A 237 -3.42 12.62 -8.55
N GLU A 238 -3.62 13.94 -8.38
CA GLU A 238 -2.69 14.94 -8.91
C GLU A 238 -1.33 14.89 -8.18
N ILE A 239 -1.33 14.70 -6.87
CA ILE A 239 -0.10 14.51 -6.08
C ILE A 239 0.67 13.28 -6.57
N ILE A 240 -0.02 12.15 -6.79
CA ILE A 240 0.59 10.92 -7.29
C ILE A 240 1.13 11.10 -8.71
N LYS A 241 0.38 11.75 -9.59
CA LYS A 241 0.86 12.07 -10.95
C LYS A 241 2.11 12.93 -10.91
N ASP A 242 2.15 13.93 -10.05
CA ASP A 242 3.33 14.79 -9.89
C ASP A 242 4.53 14.02 -9.37
N PHE A 243 4.35 13.13 -8.39
CA PHE A 243 5.40 12.24 -7.93
C PHE A 243 6.00 11.39 -9.07
N TYR A 244 5.17 10.87 -9.97
CA TYR A 244 5.63 10.03 -11.08
C TYR A 244 6.23 10.81 -12.27
N LYS A 245 6.06 12.13 -12.34
CA LYS A 245 6.74 12.95 -13.36
C LYS A 245 8.25 12.94 -13.19
N SER A 246 8.74 12.88 -11.95
CA SER A 246 10.17 12.79 -11.65
C SER A 246 10.38 11.96 -10.39
N LEU A 247 11.01 10.80 -10.54
CA LEU A 247 11.39 9.92 -9.44
C LEU A 247 12.82 10.18 -8.95
N ASP A 248 13.56 11.04 -9.64
CA ASP A 248 14.88 11.44 -9.23
C ASP A 248 14.88 12.15 -7.88
N PHE A 249 16.04 12.21 -7.26
CA PHE A 249 16.15 12.92 -5.99
C PHE A 249 15.77 14.40 -6.18
N PRO A 250 14.80 14.93 -5.42
CA PRO A 250 14.27 16.27 -5.68
C PRO A 250 15.30 17.35 -5.38
N ILE A 251 15.59 18.18 -6.37
CA ILE A 251 16.44 19.37 -6.26
C ILE A 251 15.54 20.58 -5.95
N THR A 252 15.81 21.28 -4.86
CA THR A 252 15.04 22.45 -4.41
C THR A 252 15.92 23.70 -4.31
N LYS A 253 15.31 24.90 -4.44
CA LYS A 253 16.07 26.17 -4.40
C LYS A 253 16.69 26.47 -3.03
N MET A 254 16.02 26.05 -1.95
CA MET A 254 16.48 26.25 -0.56
C MET A 254 16.43 24.91 0.20
N PRO A 255 17.36 23.96 -0.08
CA PRO A 255 17.37 22.67 0.59
C PRO A 255 17.81 22.82 2.05
N ASN A 256 17.14 22.08 2.96
CA ASN A 256 17.56 21.92 4.34
C ASN A 256 17.86 20.44 4.63
N ARG A 257 16.82 19.64 4.87
CA ARG A 257 16.94 18.19 5.08
C ARG A 257 17.73 17.48 3.94
N ARG A 258 17.59 17.95 2.71
CA ARG A 258 18.22 17.37 1.51
C ARG A 258 19.56 18.02 1.13
N ALA A 259 20.01 19.06 1.84
CA ALA A 259 21.14 19.91 1.44
C ALA A 259 22.40 19.11 1.07
N LYS A 260 22.90 18.26 1.98
CA LYS A 260 24.13 17.46 1.77
C LYS A 260 24.04 16.54 0.55
N ARG A 261 22.88 15.89 0.32
CA ARG A 261 22.72 14.97 -0.80
C ARG A 261 22.53 15.72 -2.09
N GLN A 262 21.80 16.82 -2.08
CA GLN A 262 21.61 17.69 -3.25
C GLN A 262 22.95 18.27 -3.71
N GLU A 263 23.77 18.76 -2.80
CA GLU A 263 25.09 19.27 -3.09
C GLU A 263 25.99 18.22 -3.78
N LYS A 264 25.99 16.98 -3.24
CA LYS A 264 26.73 15.88 -3.83
C LYS A 264 26.27 15.54 -5.24
N ILE A 265 24.97 15.59 -5.50
CA ILE A 265 24.40 15.32 -6.84
C ILE A 265 24.84 16.42 -7.82
N LEU A 266 24.69 17.69 -7.42
CA LEU A 266 25.04 18.84 -8.27
C LEU A 266 26.54 18.96 -8.55
N ARG A 267 27.43 18.45 -7.68
CA ARG A 267 28.88 18.39 -7.94
C ARG A 267 29.26 17.29 -8.93
N ASN A 268 28.41 16.26 -9.11
CA ASN A 268 28.68 15.11 -9.98
C ASN A 268 27.93 15.19 -11.32
N SER A 269 27.09 16.20 -11.52
CA SER A 269 26.36 16.51 -12.77
C SER A 269 27.09 17.59 -13.58
#